data_eb3fc8413cb8be036a7d9b08287b2cf7
#
_entry.id   eb3fc8413cb8be036a7d9b08287b2cf7
#
_cell.length_a   1.000
_cell.length_b   1.000
_cell.length_c   1.000
_cell.angle_alpha   90.00
_cell.angle_beta   90.00
_cell.angle_gamma   90.00
#
_symmetry.space_group_name_H-M   'P 1'
#
loop_
_entity.id
_entity.type
_entity.pdbx_description
1 polymer ?
#
loop_
_entity_poly.entity_id
_entity_poly.type
_entity_poly.pdbx_seq_one_letter_code
_entity_poly.pdbx_strand_id
1 'polypeptide(L)'
;MPQPASDTLSPRTRLALGVLALLLFFGGLGSYPLLEPDEGRYAEIPREMLARGDFVTPRLNGVLYFEKPPLYYWLNAAALSLPGRPEVLCRLFSALFGLGGVGLAWLLGRSIGGPRVGLTAAIVLGSSPLWAALSRANIIDMALAFFLGAALTCFWLAQEKERGERGERLLWYGMFAAAALATLTKGLIGFLIPGAVIFLYLLFARRWRLLSRVPWIGGTALFLAIAVPWHVLAAQRNPDFLWFYFVHEHWLRYTTSEAKRQAPAWFFVGILAVGLIPWSGVLPAAARLYRRGQGRLRDRPGLIFLACWALFLLLFFSASQSKLVPYILPGIPPLAVLAALALQEAETDPRTRSWVRVGGAIGALLLAILAAALLLVALGKIHTGVSPLPNVLVFAMPALAAGLLSVWLWGSGRLRSLAAL
;
A
#
# COMPACT_ATOMS: atom_id res chain seq x y z
N MET A 1 -41.39 11.51 -3.35
CA MET A 1 -39.99 11.12 -3.54
C MET A 1 -39.43 10.74 -2.18
N PRO A 2 -38.96 9.51 -1.95
CA PRO A 2 -38.35 9.15 -0.68
C PRO A 2 -37.03 9.95 -0.59
N GLN A 3 -36.80 10.62 0.54
CA GLN A 3 -35.55 11.28 0.84
C GLN A 3 -34.42 10.26 0.75
N PRO A 4 -33.26 10.59 0.14
CA PRO A 4 -32.11 9.71 0.19
C PRO A 4 -31.74 9.50 1.65
N ALA A 5 -31.81 8.26 2.12
CA ALA A 5 -31.35 7.87 3.43
C ALA A 5 -29.92 8.43 3.62
N SER A 6 -29.69 9.14 4.71
CA SER A 6 -28.39 9.71 5.03
C SER A 6 -27.35 8.57 5.11
N ASP A 7 -26.45 8.51 4.11
CA ASP A 7 -25.38 7.50 3.99
C ASP A 7 -24.29 7.67 5.06
N THR A 8 -24.63 8.16 6.26
CA THR A 8 -23.67 8.40 7.34
C THR A 8 -23.74 7.30 8.37
N LEU A 9 -22.62 6.61 8.55
CA LEU A 9 -22.44 5.66 9.65
C LEU A 9 -22.78 6.32 11.00
N SER A 10 -23.42 5.55 11.90
CA SER A 10 -23.67 6.04 13.25
C SER A 10 -22.36 6.42 13.96
N PRO A 11 -22.36 7.38 14.89
CA PRO A 11 -21.15 7.73 15.67
C PRO A 11 -20.53 6.52 16.37
N ARG A 12 -21.36 5.61 16.87
CA ARG A 12 -20.88 4.35 17.51
C ARG A 12 -20.16 3.44 16.53
N THR A 13 -20.69 3.27 15.33
CA THR A 13 -20.07 2.45 14.29
C THR A 13 -18.74 3.06 13.84
N ARG A 14 -18.67 4.38 13.65
CA ARG A 14 -17.43 5.09 13.31
C ARG A 14 -16.36 4.91 14.38
N LEU A 15 -16.76 5.05 15.67
CA LEU A 15 -15.85 4.84 16.79
C LEU A 15 -15.36 3.38 16.82
N ALA A 16 -16.26 2.40 16.68
CA ALA A 16 -15.89 0.98 16.68
C ALA A 16 -14.91 0.63 15.57
N LEU A 17 -15.13 1.12 14.34
CA LEU A 17 -14.22 0.92 13.21
C LEU A 17 -12.87 1.62 13.45
N GLY A 18 -12.86 2.81 14.03
CA GLY A 18 -11.64 3.52 14.41
C GLY A 18 -10.83 2.75 15.47
N VAL A 19 -11.48 2.28 16.52
CA VAL A 19 -10.84 1.45 17.58
C VAL A 19 -10.31 0.14 16.98
N LEU A 20 -11.10 -0.54 16.14
CA LEU A 20 -10.66 -1.77 15.47
C LEU A 20 -9.44 -1.52 14.58
N ALA A 21 -9.41 -0.44 13.83
CA ALA A 21 -8.26 -0.06 13.01
C ALA A 21 -7.03 0.21 13.88
N LEU A 22 -7.17 0.97 14.97
CA LEU A 22 -6.06 1.21 15.91
C LEU A 22 -5.53 -0.11 16.51
N LEU A 23 -6.40 -1.00 16.94
CA LEU A 23 -6.00 -2.30 17.47
C LEU A 23 -5.31 -3.16 16.39
N LEU A 24 -5.81 -3.15 15.17
CA LEU A 24 -5.23 -3.92 14.06
C LEU A 24 -3.81 -3.45 13.70
N PHE A 25 -3.57 -2.15 13.65
CA PHE A 25 -2.28 -1.61 13.20
C PHE A 25 -1.29 -1.42 14.36
N PHE A 26 -1.72 -1.08 15.55
CA PHE A 26 -0.84 -0.75 16.70
C PHE A 26 -0.85 -1.80 17.82
N GLY A 27 -1.86 -2.65 17.91
CA GLY A 27 -1.95 -3.66 18.96
C GLY A 27 -0.78 -4.65 18.89
N GLY A 28 0.00 -4.79 19.95
CA GLY A 28 1.08 -5.78 20.07
C GLY A 28 2.33 -5.51 19.21
N LEU A 29 2.60 -4.28 18.78
CA LEU A 29 3.83 -3.96 17.99
C LEU A 29 5.12 -4.35 18.72
N GLY A 30 5.14 -4.31 20.06
CA GLY A 30 6.31 -4.67 20.86
C GLY A 30 6.26 -6.09 21.44
N SER A 31 5.35 -6.96 21.01
CA SER A 31 5.18 -8.30 21.62
C SER A 31 6.19 -9.33 21.12
N TYR A 32 6.99 -9.01 20.11
CA TYR A 32 8.02 -9.89 19.54
C TYR A 32 9.28 -9.09 19.18
N PRO A 33 10.49 -9.72 19.18
CA PRO A 33 11.73 -9.05 18.84
C PRO A 33 11.73 -8.57 17.39
N LEU A 34 12.66 -7.70 17.03
CA LEU A 34 12.89 -7.31 15.64
C LEU A 34 13.34 -8.51 14.83
N LEU A 35 12.70 -8.72 13.69
CA LEU A 35 12.97 -9.87 12.82
C LEU A 35 14.16 -9.56 11.89
N GLU A 36 15.11 -10.49 11.86
CA GLU A 36 16.23 -10.39 10.93
C GLU A 36 15.88 -10.95 9.54
N PRO A 37 16.57 -10.46 8.50
CA PRO A 37 17.59 -9.41 8.50
C PRO A 37 17.05 -7.98 8.37
N ASP A 38 15.79 -7.79 7.96
CA ASP A 38 15.30 -6.50 7.47
C ASP A 38 14.96 -5.54 8.63
N GLU A 39 14.20 -5.98 9.65
CA GLU A 39 13.85 -5.09 10.76
C GLU A 39 15.07 -4.65 11.56
N GLY A 40 16.04 -5.57 11.79
CA GLY A 40 17.31 -5.25 12.44
C GLY A 40 18.10 -4.20 11.68
N ARG A 41 18.20 -4.33 10.36
CA ARG A 41 18.88 -3.36 9.48
C ARG A 41 18.25 -1.97 9.56
N TYR A 42 16.94 -1.89 9.44
CA TYR A 42 16.19 -0.62 9.51
C TYR A 42 16.09 -0.04 10.93
N ALA A 43 16.52 -0.77 11.96
CA ALA A 43 16.68 -0.27 13.32
C ALA A 43 18.12 0.19 13.61
N GLU A 44 19.12 -0.56 13.12
CA GLU A 44 20.54 -0.28 13.38
C GLU A 44 21.02 0.97 12.69
N ILE A 45 20.69 1.18 11.40
CA ILE A 45 21.11 2.36 10.66
C ILE A 45 20.70 3.66 11.36
N PRO A 46 19.40 3.88 11.74
CA PRO A 46 19.01 5.08 12.48
C PRO A 46 19.63 5.17 13.88
N ARG A 47 19.89 4.04 14.55
CA ARG A 47 20.62 4.03 15.83
C ARG A 47 22.04 4.57 15.66
N GLU A 48 22.76 4.15 14.61
CA GLU A 48 24.08 4.69 14.31
C GLU A 48 24.04 6.17 13.89
N MET A 49 23.03 6.61 13.16
CA MET A 49 22.82 8.02 12.82
C MET A 49 22.71 8.87 14.09
N LEU A 50 21.91 8.44 15.08
CA LEU A 50 21.78 9.11 16.36
C LEU A 50 23.09 9.11 17.16
N ALA A 51 23.77 7.97 17.25
CA ALA A 51 25.00 7.83 18.01
C ALA A 51 26.15 8.68 17.45
N ARG A 52 26.20 8.90 16.13
CA ARG A 52 27.25 9.66 15.45
C ARG A 52 26.87 11.13 15.19
N GLY A 53 25.58 11.48 15.28
CA GLY A 53 25.08 12.79 14.83
C GLY A 53 25.18 13.01 13.33
N ASP A 54 25.34 11.91 12.52
CA ASP A 54 25.46 11.98 11.06
C ASP A 54 24.19 11.44 10.40
N PHE A 55 23.34 12.35 9.91
CA PHE A 55 22.10 12.04 9.22
C PHE A 55 22.23 12.06 7.68
N VAL A 56 23.44 12.27 7.15
CA VAL A 56 23.71 12.32 5.70
C VAL A 56 24.26 10.99 5.20
N THR A 57 25.20 10.39 5.92
CA THR A 57 25.91 9.17 5.52
C THR A 57 25.39 7.95 6.29
N PRO A 58 24.43 7.16 5.74
CA PRO A 58 23.95 5.95 6.41
C PRO A 58 25.08 4.92 6.59
N ARG A 59 25.09 4.26 7.75
CA ARG A 59 26.02 3.17 8.05
C ARG A 59 25.28 2.00 8.68
N LEU A 60 25.76 0.80 8.40
CA LEU A 60 25.30 -0.43 9.02
C LEU A 60 26.50 -1.16 9.60
N ASN A 61 26.56 -1.32 10.91
CA ASN A 61 27.71 -1.87 11.64
C ASN A 61 29.02 -1.14 11.29
N GLY A 62 28.97 0.19 11.19
CA GLY A 62 30.09 1.07 10.85
C GLY A 62 30.41 1.15 9.35
N VAL A 63 29.90 0.27 8.50
CA VAL A 63 30.12 0.26 7.05
C VAL A 63 29.14 1.18 6.32
N LEU A 64 29.60 1.90 5.30
CA LEU A 64 28.78 2.76 4.45
C LEU A 64 27.62 1.96 3.83
N TYR A 65 26.40 2.49 3.92
CA TYR A 65 25.20 1.80 3.44
C TYR A 65 24.32 2.71 2.58
N PHE A 66 24.53 2.72 1.28
CA PHE A 66 23.80 3.58 0.33
C PHE A 66 22.77 2.83 -0.52
N GLU A 67 22.31 1.65 -0.10
CA GLU A 67 21.30 0.93 -0.87
C GLU A 67 19.96 1.68 -0.94
N LYS A 68 19.65 2.52 0.05
CA LYS A 68 18.38 3.27 0.12
C LYS A 68 18.60 4.71 0.59
N PRO A 69 17.76 5.66 0.13
CA PRO A 69 17.73 7.03 0.62
C PRO A 69 17.26 7.13 2.08
N PRO A 70 17.45 8.30 2.73
CA PRO A 70 17.44 8.38 4.18
C PRO A 70 16.07 8.55 4.84
N LEU A 71 15.00 8.87 4.12
CA LEU A 71 13.73 9.30 4.74
C LEU A 71 13.23 8.30 5.80
N TYR A 72 13.25 7.01 5.49
CA TYR A 72 12.78 6.00 6.42
C TYR A 72 13.69 5.86 7.64
N TYR A 73 15.01 6.04 7.46
CA TYR A 73 15.97 6.08 8.57
C TYR A 73 15.78 7.30 9.45
N TRP A 74 15.54 8.48 8.87
CA TRP A 74 15.24 9.70 9.64
C TRP A 74 13.97 9.57 10.48
N LEU A 75 12.91 8.97 9.92
CA LEU A 75 11.69 8.71 10.65
C LEU A 75 11.92 7.75 11.81
N ASN A 76 12.66 6.65 11.58
CA ASN A 76 12.99 5.71 12.65
C ASN A 76 13.94 6.34 13.70
N ALA A 77 14.89 7.18 13.30
CA ALA A 77 15.72 7.92 14.24
C ALA A 77 14.89 8.86 15.12
N ALA A 78 13.95 9.58 14.51
CA ALA A 78 13.00 10.41 15.27
C ALA A 78 12.16 9.60 16.25
N ALA A 79 11.66 8.42 15.84
CA ALA A 79 10.93 7.52 16.74
C ALA A 79 11.82 7.02 17.88
N LEU A 80 13.03 6.56 17.57
CA LEU A 80 13.99 6.04 18.57
C LEU A 80 14.49 7.10 19.57
N SER A 81 14.32 8.40 19.26
CA SER A 81 14.58 9.49 20.20
C SER A 81 13.47 9.68 21.24
N LEU A 82 12.33 9.01 21.07
CA LEU A 82 11.23 9.02 22.04
C LEU A 82 11.42 7.96 23.14
N PRO A 83 10.87 8.17 24.35
CA PRO A 83 10.88 7.14 25.37
C PRO A 83 9.98 5.97 24.96
N GLY A 84 10.48 4.74 25.06
CA GLY A 84 9.70 3.55 24.74
C GLY A 84 10.55 2.34 24.40
N ARG A 85 9.87 1.23 24.09
CA ARG A 85 10.54 -0.01 23.66
C ARG A 85 10.97 0.12 22.19
N PRO A 86 12.22 -0.20 21.86
CA PRO A 86 12.73 -0.10 20.48
C PRO A 86 11.87 -0.85 19.45
N GLU A 87 11.33 -2.02 19.82
CA GLU A 87 10.48 -2.82 18.93
C GLU A 87 9.19 -2.08 18.54
N VAL A 88 8.61 -1.29 19.45
CA VAL A 88 7.43 -0.46 19.18
C VAL A 88 7.81 0.74 18.31
N LEU A 89 8.88 1.43 18.69
CA LEU A 89 9.31 2.68 18.07
C LEU A 89 9.74 2.46 16.60
N CYS A 90 10.49 1.40 16.31
CA CYS A 90 10.91 1.07 14.95
C CYS A 90 9.72 0.71 14.04
N ARG A 91 8.64 0.14 14.57
CA ARG A 91 7.45 -0.25 13.80
C ARG A 91 6.41 0.85 13.67
N LEU A 92 6.55 1.92 14.48
CA LEU A 92 5.56 2.99 14.58
C LEU A 92 5.21 3.60 13.22
N PHE A 93 6.22 3.97 12.42
CA PHE A 93 5.97 4.61 11.13
C PHE A 93 5.40 3.65 10.10
N SER A 94 5.76 2.37 10.10
CA SER A 94 5.09 1.37 9.24
C SER A 94 3.61 1.25 9.58
N ALA A 95 3.25 1.22 10.87
CA ALA A 95 1.87 1.17 11.31
C ALA A 95 1.09 2.44 10.91
N LEU A 96 1.69 3.62 11.09
CA LEU A 96 1.09 4.90 10.66
C LEU A 96 0.86 4.95 9.14
N PHE A 97 1.84 4.53 8.33
CA PHE A 97 1.71 4.47 6.88
C PHE A 97 0.71 3.42 6.44
N GLY A 98 0.66 2.27 7.12
CA GLY A 98 -0.35 1.25 6.85
C GLY A 98 -1.77 1.76 7.07
N LEU A 99 -2.02 2.42 8.22
CA LEU A 99 -3.30 3.06 8.51
C LEU A 99 -3.60 4.22 7.56
N GLY A 100 -2.60 5.05 7.26
CA GLY A 100 -2.71 6.13 6.28
C GLY A 100 -3.11 5.62 4.89
N GLY A 101 -2.55 4.49 4.46
CA GLY A 101 -2.92 3.83 3.20
C GLY A 101 -4.39 3.38 3.17
N VAL A 102 -4.93 2.89 4.30
CA VAL A 102 -6.37 2.61 4.43
C VAL A 102 -7.20 3.87 4.25
N GLY A 103 -6.75 4.99 4.81
CA GLY A 103 -7.36 6.32 4.59
C GLY A 103 -7.32 6.75 3.11
N LEU A 104 -6.21 6.51 2.41
CA LEU A 104 -6.10 6.80 0.97
C LEU A 104 -7.04 5.93 0.13
N ALA A 105 -7.16 4.64 0.45
CA ALA A 105 -8.11 3.74 -0.23
C ALA A 105 -9.56 4.18 0.00
N TRP A 106 -9.89 4.64 1.21
CA TRP A 106 -11.19 5.23 1.50
C TRP A 106 -11.46 6.48 0.65
N LEU A 107 -10.52 7.42 0.60
CA LEU A 107 -10.65 8.66 -0.19
C LEU A 107 -10.83 8.35 -1.68
N LEU A 108 -9.98 7.47 -2.22
CA LEU A 108 -10.01 7.08 -3.63
C LEU A 108 -11.32 6.35 -3.97
N GLY A 109 -11.69 5.37 -3.18
CA GLY A 109 -12.92 4.61 -3.38
C GLY A 109 -14.16 5.49 -3.27
N ARG A 110 -14.19 6.42 -2.31
CA ARG A 110 -15.27 7.41 -2.15
C ARG A 110 -15.41 8.32 -3.37
N SER A 111 -14.29 8.78 -3.92
CA SER A 111 -14.30 9.65 -5.11
C SER A 111 -14.75 8.90 -6.36
N ILE A 112 -14.38 7.63 -6.53
CA ILE A 112 -14.68 6.85 -7.75
C ILE A 112 -16.08 6.24 -7.71
N GLY A 113 -16.52 5.73 -6.55
CA GLY A 113 -17.77 4.94 -6.44
C GLY A 113 -18.70 5.35 -5.31
N GLY A 114 -18.42 6.47 -4.63
CA GLY A 114 -19.24 7.00 -3.55
C GLY A 114 -18.86 6.48 -2.14
N PRO A 115 -19.55 6.97 -1.10
CA PRO A 115 -19.18 6.72 0.29
C PRO A 115 -19.09 5.22 0.66
N ARG A 116 -20.00 4.40 0.13
CA ARG A 116 -20.03 2.94 0.36
C ARG A 116 -18.79 2.26 -0.20
N VAL A 117 -18.41 2.59 -1.44
CA VAL A 117 -17.19 2.04 -2.06
C VAL A 117 -15.97 2.46 -1.26
N GLY A 118 -15.90 3.71 -0.81
CA GLY A 118 -14.80 4.18 0.04
C GLY A 118 -14.66 3.35 1.31
N LEU A 119 -15.74 3.18 2.06
CA LEU A 119 -15.71 2.39 3.29
C LEU A 119 -15.34 0.93 3.03
N THR A 120 -15.94 0.32 2.00
CA THR A 120 -15.64 -1.07 1.63
C THR A 120 -14.19 -1.23 1.19
N ALA A 121 -13.63 -0.29 0.42
CA ALA A 121 -12.22 -0.30 0.03
C ALA A 121 -11.28 -0.21 1.23
N ALA A 122 -11.62 0.63 2.23
CA ALA A 122 -10.87 0.73 3.48
C ALA A 122 -10.89 -0.60 4.26
N ILE A 123 -12.05 -1.24 4.37
CA ILE A 123 -12.19 -2.56 5.02
C ILE A 123 -11.39 -3.62 4.25
N VAL A 124 -11.53 -3.67 2.94
CA VAL A 124 -10.79 -4.62 2.08
C VAL A 124 -9.29 -4.46 2.25
N LEU A 125 -8.77 -3.23 2.19
CA LEU A 125 -7.34 -2.99 2.35
C LEU A 125 -6.85 -3.30 3.76
N GLY A 126 -7.53 -2.79 4.79
CA GLY A 126 -7.14 -2.98 6.19
C GLY A 126 -7.19 -4.44 6.64
N SER A 127 -8.13 -5.23 6.09
CA SER A 127 -8.26 -6.66 6.40
C SER A 127 -7.46 -7.59 5.47
N SER A 128 -6.75 -7.04 4.46
CA SER A 128 -5.87 -7.83 3.59
C SER A 128 -4.64 -8.30 4.37
N PRO A 129 -4.37 -9.63 4.48
CA PRO A 129 -3.29 -10.16 5.31
C PRO A 129 -1.92 -9.56 5.00
N LEU A 130 -1.59 -9.39 3.72
CA LEU A 130 -0.29 -8.84 3.32
C LEU A 130 -0.13 -7.37 3.76
N TRP A 131 -1.18 -6.55 3.61
CA TRP A 131 -1.15 -5.16 4.04
C TRP A 131 -1.05 -5.05 5.56
N ALA A 132 -1.91 -5.77 6.29
CA ALA A 132 -1.93 -5.76 7.75
C ALA A 132 -0.61 -6.31 8.36
N ALA A 133 -0.05 -7.39 7.83
CA ALA A 133 1.19 -7.96 8.33
C ALA A 133 2.38 -7.01 8.10
N LEU A 134 2.55 -6.50 6.87
CA LEU A 134 3.69 -5.65 6.55
C LEU A 134 3.60 -4.23 7.15
N SER A 135 2.40 -3.75 7.49
CA SER A 135 2.25 -2.52 8.26
C SER A 135 2.74 -2.63 9.71
N ARG A 136 2.94 -3.84 10.21
CA ARG A 136 3.40 -4.13 11.58
C ARG A 136 4.89 -4.54 11.62
N ALA A 137 5.57 -4.53 10.49
CA ALA A 137 6.99 -4.80 10.38
C ALA A 137 7.76 -3.51 10.10
N ASN A 138 8.98 -3.38 10.65
CA ASN A 138 9.87 -2.27 10.37
C ASN A 138 10.47 -2.41 8.97
N ILE A 139 9.71 -2.01 7.95
CA ILE A 139 10.12 -2.12 6.54
C ILE A 139 9.85 -0.83 5.76
N ILE A 140 10.80 -0.49 4.90
CA ILE A 140 10.74 0.69 4.03
C ILE A 140 9.61 0.64 3.00
N ASP A 141 9.16 -0.56 2.62
CA ASP A 141 8.19 -0.77 1.55
C ASP A 141 6.80 -0.25 1.90
N MET A 142 6.43 -0.26 3.19
CA MET A 142 5.16 0.30 3.63
C MET A 142 5.14 1.83 3.47
N ALA A 143 6.23 2.52 3.81
CA ALA A 143 6.37 3.95 3.56
C ALA A 143 6.30 4.28 2.06
N LEU A 144 6.99 3.50 1.22
CA LEU A 144 6.93 3.64 -0.22
C LEU A 144 5.49 3.47 -0.74
N ALA A 145 4.79 2.41 -0.31
CA ALA A 145 3.42 2.12 -0.73
C ALA A 145 2.46 3.26 -0.36
N PHE A 146 2.63 3.84 0.82
CA PHE A 146 1.86 5.00 1.27
C PHE A 146 2.14 6.23 0.40
N PHE A 147 3.41 6.61 0.19
CA PHE A 147 3.73 7.82 -0.56
C PHE A 147 3.38 7.69 -2.06
N LEU A 148 3.58 6.53 -2.68
CA LEU A 148 3.11 6.27 -4.05
C LEU A 148 1.58 6.35 -4.13
N GLY A 149 0.89 5.74 -3.17
CA GLY A 149 -0.55 5.82 -3.05
C GLY A 149 -1.05 7.25 -2.85
N ALA A 150 -0.37 8.04 -2.02
CA ALA A 150 -0.68 9.45 -1.79
C ALA A 150 -0.50 10.29 -3.07
N ALA A 151 0.61 10.10 -3.80
CA ALA A 151 0.85 10.81 -5.05
C ALA A 151 -0.25 10.53 -6.09
N LEU A 152 -0.60 9.25 -6.28
CA LEU A 152 -1.64 8.84 -7.23
C LEU A 152 -3.05 9.24 -6.79
N THR A 153 -3.34 9.18 -5.48
CA THR A 153 -4.64 9.65 -4.94
C THR A 153 -4.76 11.17 -5.06
N CYS A 154 -3.70 11.93 -4.77
CA CYS A 154 -3.69 13.39 -4.97
C CYS A 154 -3.92 13.76 -6.44
N PHE A 155 -3.26 13.07 -7.39
CA PHE A 155 -3.51 13.23 -8.83
C PHE A 155 -4.97 12.99 -9.17
N TRP A 156 -5.54 11.86 -8.70
CA TRP A 156 -6.93 11.52 -8.97
C TRP A 156 -7.89 12.58 -8.43
N LEU A 157 -7.74 12.95 -7.17
CA LEU A 157 -8.61 13.94 -6.53
C LEU A 157 -8.48 15.35 -7.15
N ALA A 158 -7.27 15.73 -7.58
CA ALA A 158 -7.03 17.02 -8.24
C ALA A 158 -7.79 17.14 -9.58
N GLN A 159 -7.81 16.05 -10.38
CA GLN A 159 -8.51 16.08 -11.67
C GLN A 159 -10.05 16.10 -11.53
N GLU A 160 -10.59 15.59 -10.42
CA GLU A 160 -12.03 15.59 -10.13
C GLU A 160 -12.54 16.98 -9.69
N LYS A 161 -11.63 17.85 -9.24
CA LYS A 161 -11.95 19.24 -8.91
C LYS A 161 -12.20 20.06 -10.17
N GLU A 162 -13.05 21.10 -10.10
CA GLU A 162 -13.13 22.11 -11.14
C GLU A 162 -11.86 22.95 -11.17
N ARG A 163 -11.54 23.51 -12.34
CA ARG A 163 -10.33 24.34 -12.50
C ARG A 163 -10.45 25.60 -11.64
N GLY A 164 -9.49 25.80 -10.73
CA GLY A 164 -9.48 26.90 -9.78
C GLY A 164 -10.30 26.67 -8.51
N GLU A 165 -10.95 25.51 -8.38
CA GLU A 165 -11.67 25.14 -7.17
C GLU A 165 -10.72 25.09 -5.96
N ARG A 166 -11.24 25.50 -4.80
CA ARG A 166 -10.48 25.49 -3.56
C ARG A 166 -9.95 24.08 -3.26
N GLY A 167 -8.65 23.99 -3.04
CA GLY A 167 -7.95 22.74 -2.75
C GLY A 167 -7.40 22.00 -3.98
N GLU A 168 -7.81 22.31 -5.23
CA GLU A 168 -7.22 21.73 -6.43
C GLU A 168 -5.70 21.88 -6.44
N ARG A 169 -5.23 23.10 -6.22
CA ARG A 169 -3.81 23.46 -6.24
C ARG A 169 -3.02 22.69 -5.16
N LEU A 170 -3.59 22.56 -3.96
CA LEU A 170 -2.98 21.80 -2.88
C LEU A 170 -2.81 20.33 -3.24
N LEU A 171 -3.78 19.72 -3.91
CA LEU A 171 -3.70 18.32 -4.36
C LEU A 171 -2.62 18.13 -5.43
N TRP A 172 -2.49 19.08 -6.39
CA TRP A 172 -1.37 19.02 -7.35
C TRP A 172 -0.01 19.09 -6.66
N TYR A 173 0.19 20.03 -5.73
CA TYR A 173 1.43 20.09 -4.96
C TYR A 173 1.62 18.87 -4.05
N GLY A 174 0.54 18.33 -3.49
CA GLY A 174 0.55 17.07 -2.71
C GLY A 174 1.05 15.89 -3.54
N MET A 175 0.68 15.79 -4.81
CA MET A 175 1.20 14.78 -5.73
C MET A 175 2.72 14.88 -5.87
N PHE A 176 3.28 16.08 -6.12
CA PHE A 176 4.73 16.26 -6.25
C PHE A 176 5.47 16.01 -4.94
N ALA A 177 4.94 16.50 -3.82
CA ALA A 177 5.53 16.28 -2.51
C ALA A 177 5.56 14.79 -2.13
N ALA A 178 4.46 14.08 -2.35
CA ALA A 178 4.39 12.63 -2.07
C ALA A 178 5.34 11.84 -2.99
N ALA A 179 5.45 12.17 -4.27
CA ALA A 179 6.41 11.55 -5.19
C ALA A 179 7.87 11.83 -4.76
N ALA A 180 8.17 13.04 -4.28
CA ALA A 180 9.50 13.39 -3.75
C ALA A 180 9.83 12.59 -2.47
N LEU A 181 8.87 12.48 -1.54
CA LEU A 181 9.03 11.66 -0.32
C LEU A 181 9.17 10.17 -0.67
N ALA A 182 8.43 9.65 -1.65
CA ALA A 182 8.63 8.31 -2.17
C ALA A 182 10.04 8.11 -2.73
N THR A 183 10.57 9.12 -3.44
CA THR A 183 11.94 9.11 -3.96
C THR A 183 12.97 9.12 -2.83
N LEU A 184 12.79 9.93 -1.80
CA LEU A 184 13.64 9.89 -0.59
C LEU A 184 13.45 8.61 0.26
N THR A 185 12.40 7.82 -0.01
CA THR A 185 12.19 6.52 0.65
C THR A 185 12.95 5.41 -0.07
N LYS A 186 12.81 5.27 -1.39
CA LYS A 186 13.35 4.09 -2.09
C LYS A 186 13.98 4.41 -3.46
N GLY A 187 14.25 5.66 -3.75
CA GLY A 187 14.94 6.08 -4.97
C GLY A 187 14.03 6.33 -6.17
N LEU A 188 14.59 6.15 -7.37
CA LEU A 188 13.96 6.54 -8.63
C LEU A 188 12.53 6.02 -8.84
N ILE A 189 12.20 4.87 -8.30
CA ILE A 189 10.84 4.30 -8.39
C ILE A 189 9.77 5.21 -7.75
N GLY A 190 10.19 6.10 -6.84
CA GLY A 190 9.30 7.06 -6.16
C GLY A 190 8.62 8.03 -7.12
N PHE A 191 9.27 8.43 -8.21
CA PHE A 191 8.67 9.29 -9.25
C PHE A 191 8.34 8.53 -10.54
N LEU A 192 9.11 7.49 -10.89
CA LEU A 192 8.89 6.71 -12.12
C LEU A 192 7.53 6.00 -12.10
N ILE A 193 7.17 5.38 -10.98
CA ILE A 193 5.91 4.65 -10.87
C ILE A 193 4.70 5.59 -11.01
N PRO A 194 4.55 6.69 -10.23
CA PRO A 194 3.44 7.61 -10.43
C PRO A 194 3.43 8.21 -11.83
N GLY A 195 4.59 8.60 -12.36
CA GLY A 195 4.71 9.13 -13.71
C GLY A 195 4.21 8.16 -14.78
N ALA A 196 4.62 6.90 -14.70
CA ALA A 196 4.20 5.86 -15.66
C ALA A 196 2.70 5.55 -15.54
N VAL A 197 2.18 5.42 -14.33
CA VAL A 197 0.74 5.17 -14.11
C VAL A 197 -0.11 6.33 -14.64
N ILE A 198 0.28 7.58 -14.36
CA ILE A 198 -0.41 8.77 -14.85
C ILE A 198 -0.32 8.84 -16.37
N PHE A 199 0.85 8.59 -16.96
CA PHE A 199 1.03 8.56 -18.41
C PHE A 199 0.11 7.53 -19.08
N LEU A 200 0.09 6.29 -18.60
CA LEU A 200 -0.78 5.24 -19.11
C LEU A 200 -2.27 5.60 -18.97
N TYR A 201 -2.64 6.17 -17.82
CA TYR A 201 -3.99 6.66 -17.63
C TYR A 201 -4.38 7.74 -18.63
N LEU A 202 -3.53 8.76 -18.84
CA LEU A 202 -3.78 9.81 -19.82
C LEU A 202 -3.88 9.27 -21.25
N LEU A 203 -3.06 8.29 -21.59
CA LEU A 203 -3.05 7.60 -22.88
C LEU A 203 -4.37 6.85 -23.13
N PHE A 204 -4.78 5.97 -22.21
CA PHE A 204 -5.96 5.12 -22.40
C PHE A 204 -7.27 5.88 -22.19
N ALA A 205 -7.33 6.81 -21.24
CA ALA A 205 -8.49 7.68 -21.03
C ALA A 205 -8.56 8.84 -22.02
N ARG A 206 -7.49 9.10 -22.79
CA ARG A 206 -7.33 10.26 -23.70
C ARG A 206 -7.55 11.61 -23.04
N ARG A 207 -7.10 11.77 -21.79
CA ARG A 207 -7.29 12.98 -20.98
C ARG A 207 -6.06 13.90 -20.97
N TRP A 208 -5.35 14.04 -22.07
CA TRP A 208 -4.12 14.83 -22.19
C TRP A 208 -4.28 16.31 -21.77
N ARG A 209 -5.49 16.86 -21.89
CA ARG A 209 -5.80 18.25 -21.46
C ARG A 209 -5.57 18.46 -19.96
N LEU A 210 -5.55 17.42 -19.14
CA LEU A 210 -5.24 17.53 -17.71
C LEU A 210 -3.82 18.08 -17.46
N LEU A 211 -2.87 17.82 -18.37
CA LEU A 211 -1.50 18.33 -18.25
C LEU A 211 -1.42 19.85 -18.17
N SER A 212 -2.37 20.58 -18.77
CA SER A 212 -2.42 22.05 -18.70
C SER A 212 -2.90 22.60 -17.35
N ARG A 213 -3.41 21.73 -16.47
CA ARG A 213 -3.85 22.08 -15.10
C ARG A 213 -2.75 21.89 -14.06
N VAL A 214 -1.76 21.06 -14.40
CA VAL A 214 -0.65 20.71 -13.49
C VAL A 214 0.29 21.92 -13.34
N PRO A 215 0.61 22.35 -12.11
CA PRO A 215 1.54 23.46 -11.89
C PRO A 215 2.99 22.96 -12.03
N TRP A 216 3.42 22.66 -13.25
CA TRP A 216 4.70 22.00 -13.54
C TRP A 216 5.89 22.71 -12.92
N ILE A 217 6.03 24.03 -13.09
CA ILE A 217 7.18 24.78 -12.58
C ILE A 217 7.24 24.69 -11.04
N GLY A 218 6.16 25.08 -10.36
CA GLY A 218 6.12 25.08 -8.90
C GLY A 218 6.14 23.67 -8.31
N GLY A 219 5.46 22.69 -8.95
CA GLY A 219 5.45 21.30 -8.54
C GLY A 219 6.83 20.65 -8.68
N THR A 220 7.50 20.86 -9.83
CA THR A 220 8.86 20.35 -10.04
C THR A 220 9.85 21.01 -9.09
N ALA A 221 9.75 22.32 -8.86
CA ALA A 221 10.57 23.01 -7.88
C ALA A 221 10.39 22.42 -6.46
N LEU A 222 9.15 22.16 -6.05
CA LEU A 222 8.86 21.50 -4.77
C LEU A 222 9.44 20.08 -4.71
N PHE A 223 9.27 19.29 -5.77
CA PHE A 223 9.85 17.96 -5.85
C PHE A 223 11.37 18.00 -5.70
N LEU A 224 12.05 18.85 -6.45
CA LEU A 224 13.51 18.99 -6.39
C LEU A 224 13.98 19.51 -5.03
N ALA A 225 13.27 20.49 -4.43
CA ALA A 225 13.59 21.01 -3.11
C ALA A 225 13.51 19.93 -2.01
N ILE A 226 12.65 18.95 -2.14
CA ILE A 226 12.54 17.82 -1.19
C ILE A 226 13.54 16.72 -1.53
N ALA A 227 13.60 16.27 -2.79
CA ALA A 227 14.34 15.06 -3.15
C ALA A 227 15.84 15.28 -3.31
N VAL A 228 16.29 16.42 -3.84
CA VAL A 228 17.67 16.62 -4.27
C VAL A 228 18.68 16.93 -3.15
N PRO A 229 18.35 17.71 -2.10
CA PRO A 229 19.35 18.16 -1.13
C PRO A 229 20.18 17.05 -0.51
N TRP A 230 19.51 15.96 -0.08
CA TRP A 230 20.25 14.82 0.48
C TRP A 230 21.16 14.14 -0.54
N HIS A 231 20.71 13.95 -1.77
CA HIS A 231 21.54 13.31 -2.81
C HIS A 231 22.79 14.12 -3.12
N VAL A 232 22.68 15.45 -3.13
CA VAL A 232 23.84 16.34 -3.30
C VAL A 232 24.79 16.24 -2.12
N LEU A 233 24.28 16.31 -0.89
CA LEU A 233 25.12 16.21 0.31
C LEU A 233 25.80 14.83 0.42
N ALA A 234 25.09 13.76 0.10
CA ALA A 234 25.64 12.41 0.08
C ALA A 234 26.77 12.26 -0.97
N ALA A 235 26.55 12.80 -2.17
CA ALA A 235 27.55 12.79 -3.23
C ALA A 235 28.80 13.62 -2.90
N GLN A 236 28.63 14.77 -2.24
CA GLN A 236 29.76 15.62 -1.81
C GLN A 236 30.62 14.94 -0.74
N ARG A 237 30.00 14.16 0.15
CA ARG A 237 30.71 13.48 1.25
C ARG A 237 31.27 12.11 0.87
N ASN A 238 30.73 11.49 -0.18
CA ASN A 238 31.06 10.11 -0.56
C ASN A 238 31.22 10.01 -2.09
N PRO A 239 32.48 10.01 -2.61
CA PRO A 239 32.76 10.08 -4.06
C PRO A 239 32.08 8.98 -4.88
N ASP A 240 31.99 7.74 -4.36
CA ASP A 240 31.43 6.59 -5.08
C ASP A 240 29.91 6.50 -5.00
N PHE A 241 29.24 7.40 -4.25
CA PHE A 241 27.82 7.34 -3.99
C PHE A 241 26.97 7.34 -5.26
N LEU A 242 27.24 8.25 -6.21
CA LEU A 242 26.41 8.38 -7.41
C LEU A 242 26.44 7.12 -8.27
N TRP A 243 27.64 6.55 -8.48
CA TRP A 243 27.77 5.32 -9.25
C TRP A 243 27.07 4.16 -8.55
N PHE A 244 27.39 3.94 -7.26
CA PHE A 244 26.81 2.85 -6.48
C PHE A 244 25.27 2.96 -6.44
N TYR A 245 24.77 4.16 -6.14
CA TYR A 245 23.34 4.36 -5.94
C TYR A 245 22.55 4.29 -7.24
N PHE A 246 22.96 5.01 -8.32
CA PHE A 246 22.19 5.06 -9.55
C PHE A 246 22.48 3.87 -10.49
N VAL A 247 23.72 3.42 -10.59
CA VAL A 247 24.09 2.35 -11.51
C VAL A 247 23.92 0.99 -10.84
N HIS A 248 24.57 0.74 -9.71
CA HIS A 248 24.55 -0.58 -9.08
C HIS A 248 23.16 -0.90 -8.49
N GLU A 249 22.63 -0.03 -7.59
CA GLU A 249 21.39 -0.33 -6.85
C GLU A 249 20.11 -0.15 -7.67
N HIS A 250 20.10 0.68 -8.71
CA HIS A 250 18.90 0.86 -9.52
C HIS A 250 18.95 0.12 -10.85
N TRP A 251 20.01 0.30 -11.65
CA TRP A 251 20.07 -0.29 -12.98
C TRP A 251 20.47 -1.77 -12.95
N LEU A 252 21.64 -2.11 -12.39
CA LEU A 252 22.14 -3.48 -12.37
C LEU A 252 21.24 -4.40 -11.57
N ARG A 253 20.76 -3.96 -10.40
CA ARG A 253 19.84 -4.76 -9.57
C ARG A 253 18.51 -5.07 -10.25
N TYR A 254 18.00 -4.20 -11.13
CA TYR A 254 16.77 -4.45 -11.88
C TYR A 254 17.01 -5.38 -13.08
N THR A 255 18.12 -5.21 -13.79
CA THR A 255 18.39 -5.86 -15.09
C THR A 255 19.20 -7.15 -14.97
N THR A 256 19.94 -7.36 -13.87
CA THR A 256 20.83 -8.52 -13.69
C THR A 256 20.39 -9.45 -12.56
N SER A 257 21.00 -10.63 -12.50
CA SER A 257 20.77 -11.64 -11.45
C SER A 257 21.63 -11.48 -10.21
N GLU A 258 22.42 -10.40 -10.09
CA GLU A 258 23.35 -10.16 -8.98
C GLU A 258 22.69 -10.23 -7.60
N ALA A 259 21.45 -9.80 -7.47
CA ALA A 259 20.72 -9.81 -6.21
C ALA A 259 20.31 -11.21 -5.72
N LYS A 260 20.53 -12.29 -6.52
CA LYS A 260 20.21 -13.70 -6.18
C LYS A 260 18.78 -13.92 -5.63
N ARG A 261 17.81 -13.11 -6.07
CA ARG A 261 16.40 -13.14 -5.61
C ARG A 261 15.46 -13.46 -6.77
N GLN A 262 15.86 -14.43 -7.59
CA GLN A 262 15.08 -14.85 -8.75
C GLN A 262 13.82 -15.59 -8.33
N ALA A 263 12.71 -15.28 -9.00
CA ALA A 263 11.45 -15.98 -8.87
C ALA A 263 10.71 -15.96 -10.22
N PRO A 264 9.79 -16.90 -10.46
CA PRO A 264 9.07 -16.97 -11.73
C PRO A 264 8.26 -15.69 -12.00
N ALA A 265 7.91 -15.44 -13.26
CA ALA A 265 7.16 -14.23 -13.64
C ALA A 265 5.79 -14.12 -12.96
N TRP A 266 5.15 -15.24 -12.65
CA TRP A 266 3.86 -15.29 -11.94
C TRP A 266 3.97 -15.11 -10.41
N PHE A 267 5.16 -14.94 -9.84
CA PHE A 267 5.41 -14.84 -8.39
C PHE A 267 4.45 -13.85 -7.71
N PHE A 268 4.32 -12.64 -8.24
CA PHE A 268 3.45 -11.63 -7.63
C PHE A 268 1.96 -11.92 -7.78
N VAL A 269 1.54 -12.70 -8.78
CA VAL A 269 0.15 -13.19 -8.88
C VAL A 269 -0.17 -14.10 -7.70
N GLY A 270 0.74 -15.03 -7.37
CA GLY A 270 0.61 -15.89 -6.19
C GLY A 270 0.60 -15.10 -4.88
N ILE A 271 1.51 -14.10 -4.74
CA ILE A 271 1.55 -13.24 -3.56
C ILE A 271 0.25 -12.45 -3.39
N LEU A 272 -0.31 -11.89 -4.47
CA LEU A 272 -1.58 -11.17 -4.42
C LEU A 272 -2.75 -12.12 -4.11
N ALA A 273 -2.74 -13.33 -4.67
CA ALA A 273 -3.78 -14.32 -4.39
C ALA A 273 -3.86 -14.68 -2.90
N VAL A 274 -2.72 -14.88 -2.24
CA VAL A 274 -2.64 -15.18 -0.80
C VAL A 274 -2.79 -13.92 0.05
N GLY A 275 -2.08 -12.86 -0.32
CA GLY A 275 -1.99 -11.63 0.47
C GLY A 275 -3.27 -10.82 0.54
N LEU A 276 -4.21 -11.04 -0.39
CA LEU A 276 -5.53 -10.39 -0.43
C LEU A 276 -6.68 -11.29 0.05
N ILE A 277 -6.42 -12.49 0.58
CA ILE A 277 -7.50 -13.35 1.11
C ILE A 277 -8.32 -12.57 2.17
N PRO A 278 -9.69 -12.66 2.15
CA PRO A 278 -10.54 -13.40 1.21
C PRO A 278 -10.86 -12.67 -0.11
N TRP A 279 -10.42 -11.44 -0.26
CA TRP A 279 -10.80 -10.52 -1.34
C TRP A 279 -10.23 -10.89 -2.70
N SER A 280 -9.13 -11.66 -2.73
CA SER A 280 -8.55 -12.20 -3.98
C SER A 280 -9.58 -12.99 -4.79
N GLY A 281 -10.48 -13.71 -4.13
CA GLY A 281 -11.59 -14.41 -4.78
C GLY A 281 -12.64 -13.49 -5.42
N VAL A 282 -12.76 -12.24 -4.95
CA VAL A 282 -13.69 -11.24 -5.48
C VAL A 282 -13.12 -10.53 -6.71
N LEU A 283 -11.80 -10.42 -6.83
CA LEU A 283 -11.14 -9.68 -7.92
C LEU A 283 -11.53 -10.15 -9.33
N PRO A 284 -11.74 -11.45 -9.64
CA PRO A 284 -12.22 -11.87 -10.95
C PRO A 284 -13.56 -11.25 -11.33
N ALA A 285 -14.44 -10.97 -10.34
CA ALA A 285 -15.70 -10.27 -10.59
C ALA A 285 -15.47 -8.82 -11.04
N ALA A 286 -14.38 -8.17 -10.60
CA ALA A 286 -14.03 -6.82 -11.05
C ALA A 286 -13.74 -6.75 -12.57
N ALA A 287 -13.28 -7.83 -13.21
CA ALA A 287 -13.11 -7.88 -14.66
C ALA A 287 -14.42 -7.65 -15.43
N ARG A 288 -15.58 -7.95 -14.81
CA ARG A 288 -16.88 -7.70 -15.41
C ARG A 288 -17.21 -6.21 -15.46
N LEU A 289 -16.68 -5.40 -14.54
CA LEU A 289 -16.84 -3.94 -14.57
C LEU A 289 -16.35 -3.32 -15.87
N TYR A 290 -15.33 -3.91 -16.48
CA TYR A 290 -14.74 -3.47 -17.76
C TYR A 290 -15.55 -3.93 -18.99
N ARG A 291 -16.30 -5.04 -18.86
CA ARG A 291 -17.11 -5.61 -19.95
C ARG A 291 -18.52 -5.06 -19.98
N ARG A 292 -18.99 -4.51 -18.86
CA ARG A 292 -20.37 -4.08 -18.66
C ARG A 292 -20.49 -2.56 -18.78
N GLY A 293 -21.42 -2.11 -19.62
CA GLY A 293 -21.80 -0.70 -19.75
C GLY A 293 -22.24 -0.40 -21.16
N GLN A 294 -23.38 0.25 -21.31
CA GLN A 294 -23.85 0.85 -22.56
C GLN A 294 -23.02 2.12 -22.86
N GLY A 295 -21.69 2.00 -22.92
CA GLY A 295 -20.78 3.10 -23.15
C GLY A 295 -19.36 2.61 -23.40
N ARG A 296 -18.53 3.48 -23.94
CA ARG A 296 -17.11 3.18 -24.12
C ARG A 296 -16.41 3.13 -22.77
N LEU A 297 -15.42 2.27 -22.58
CA LEU A 297 -14.60 2.22 -21.35
C LEU A 297 -14.05 3.61 -20.95
N ARG A 298 -13.84 4.50 -21.92
CA ARG A 298 -13.41 5.89 -21.71
C ARG A 298 -14.37 6.74 -20.88
N ASP A 299 -15.64 6.36 -20.82
CA ASP A 299 -16.63 7.05 -20.01
C ASP A 299 -16.55 6.66 -18.53
N ARG A 300 -15.61 5.74 -18.20
CA ARG A 300 -15.33 5.25 -16.84
C ARG A 300 -13.85 5.46 -16.46
N PRO A 301 -13.41 6.70 -16.37
CA PRO A 301 -11.98 7.02 -16.15
C PRO A 301 -11.42 6.42 -14.86
N GLY A 302 -12.23 6.26 -13.80
CA GLY A 302 -11.82 5.62 -12.55
C GLY A 302 -11.38 4.17 -12.74
N LEU A 303 -12.11 3.40 -13.56
CA LEU A 303 -11.73 2.02 -13.85
C LEU A 303 -10.41 1.96 -14.63
N ILE A 304 -10.22 2.84 -15.62
CA ILE A 304 -8.96 2.93 -16.38
C ILE A 304 -7.80 3.26 -15.43
N PHE A 305 -7.99 4.23 -14.54
CA PHE A 305 -6.97 4.64 -13.58
C PHE A 305 -6.54 3.49 -12.65
N LEU A 306 -7.51 2.80 -12.06
CA LEU A 306 -7.26 1.66 -11.18
C LEU A 306 -6.57 0.50 -11.92
N ALA A 307 -6.98 0.22 -13.17
CA ALA A 307 -6.33 -0.79 -14.00
C ALA A 307 -4.90 -0.42 -14.34
N CYS A 308 -4.65 0.82 -14.80
CA CYS A 308 -3.29 1.29 -15.10
C CYS A 308 -2.40 1.15 -13.88
N TRP A 309 -2.89 1.55 -12.69
CA TRP A 309 -2.13 1.46 -11.46
C TRP A 309 -1.82 0.00 -11.07
N ALA A 310 -2.83 -0.86 -10.97
CA ALA A 310 -2.64 -2.25 -10.55
C ALA A 310 -1.80 -3.05 -11.54
N LEU A 311 -2.12 -2.95 -12.84
CA LEU A 311 -1.46 -3.74 -13.88
C LEU A 311 -0.02 -3.25 -14.14
N PHE A 312 0.22 -1.94 -14.12
CA PHE A 312 1.58 -1.44 -14.29
C PHE A 312 2.51 -1.99 -13.21
N LEU A 313 2.13 -1.93 -11.93
CA LEU A 313 2.95 -2.45 -10.84
C LEU A 313 3.15 -3.97 -10.94
N LEU A 314 2.09 -4.71 -11.26
CA LEU A 314 2.20 -6.15 -11.44
C LEU A 314 3.19 -6.50 -12.55
N LEU A 315 3.06 -5.86 -13.72
CA LEU A 315 3.93 -6.13 -14.87
C LEU A 315 5.37 -5.64 -14.62
N PHE A 316 5.53 -4.44 -14.07
CA PHE A 316 6.83 -3.84 -13.79
C PHE A 316 7.67 -4.72 -12.84
N PHE A 317 7.10 -5.14 -11.71
CA PHE A 317 7.83 -6.00 -10.78
C PHE A 317 7.94 -7.44 -11.26
N SER A 318 6.98 -7.96 -12.04
CA SER A 318 7.09 -9.29 -12.63
C SER A 318 8.21 -9.38 -13.67
N ALA A 319 8.50 -8.29 -14.39
CA ALA A 319 9.61 -8.20 -15.33
C ALA A 319 10.99 -8.07 -14.65
N SER A 320 11.04 -7.61 -13.40
CA SER A 320 12.31 -7.47 -12.66
C SER A 320 12.94 -8.85 -12.38
N GLN A 321 14.28 -8.91 -12.45
CA GLN A 321 15.05 -10.10 -12.06
C GLN A 321 15.09 -10.30 -10.54
N SER A 322 15.01 -9.23 -9.76
CA SER A 322 14.98 -9.29 -8.30
C SER A 322 13.55 -9.14 -7.78
N LYS A 323 13.02 -10.16 -7.08
CA LYS A 323 11.66 -10.18 -6.57
C LYS A 323 11.62 -10.39 -5.05
N LEU A 324 10.87 -9.53 -4.36
CA LEU A 324 10.57 -9.66 -2.93
C LEU A 324 9.07 -9.43 -2.70
N VAL A 325 8.50 -10.14 -1.75
CA VAL A 325 7.08 -10.05 -1.38
C VAL A 325 6.59 -8.62 -1.19
N PRO A 326 7.30 -7.71 -0.48
CA PRO A 326 6.81 -6.35 -0.25
C PRO A 326 6.76 -5.46 -1.50
N TYR A 327 7.41 -5.81 -2.60
CA TYR A 327 7.46 -4.95 -3.80
C TYR A 327 6.09 -4.69 -4.40
N ILE A 328 5.15 -5.64 -4.26
CA ILE A 328 3.80 -5.51 -4.82
C ILE A 328 2.85 -4.67 -3.93
N LEU A 329 3.25 -4.29 -2.71
CA LEU A 329 2.42 -3.52 -1.78
C LEU A 329 1.74 -2.29 -2.41
N PRO A 330 2.45 -1.44 -3.19
CA PRO A 330 1.81 -0.26 -3.79
C PRO A 330 0.69 -0.59 -4.81
N GLY A 331 0.60 -1.85 -5.25
CA GLY A 331 -0.46 -2.34 -6.14
C GLY A 331 -1.74 -2.79 -5.42
N ILE A 332 -1.72 -2.92 -4.09
CA ILE A 332 -2.88 -3.40 -3.33
C ILE A 332 -4.00 -2.36 -3.21
N PRO A 333 -3.75 -1.06 -2.94
CA PRO A 333 -4.81 -0.08 -2.82
C PRO A 333 -5.77 -0.01 -4.03
N PRO A 334 -5.33 0.04 -5.30
CA PRO A 334 -6.26 0.02 -6.42
C PRO A 334 -7.04 -1.30 -6.53
N LEU A 335 -6.46 -2.44 -6.14
CA LEU A 335 -7.16 -3.72 -6.10
C LEU A 335 -8.26 -3.74 -5.03
N ALA A 336 -8.03 -3.12 -3.88
CA ALA A 336 -9.04 -2.97 -2.84
C ALA A 336 -10.24 -2.13 -3.32
N VAL A 337 -9.99 -1.04 -4.05
CA VAL A 337 -11.07 -0.24 -4.64
C VAL A 337 -11.82 -1.02 -5.74
N LEU A 338 -11.10 -1.78 -6.58
CA LEU A 338 -11.74 -2.64 -7.58
C LEU A 338 -12.61 -3.74 -6.96
N ALA A 339 -12.15 -4.36 -5.88
CA ALA A 339 -12.95 -5.33 -5.13
C ALA A 339 -14.22 -4.68 -4.53
N ALA A 340 -14.08 -3.47 -3.96
CA ALA A 340 -15.21 -2.72 -3.41
C ALA A 340 -16.25 -2.36 -4.49
N LEU A 341 -15.82 -1.94 -5.67
CA LEU A 341 -16.70 -1.68 -6.82
C LEU A 341 -17.41 -2.96 -7.29
N ALA A 342 -16.70 -4.09 -7.34
CA ALA A 342 -17.31 -5.37 -7.70
C ALA A 342 -18.36 -5.84 -6.69
N LEU A 343 -18.11 -5.61 -5.40
CA LEU A 343 -19.08 -5.90 -4.33
C LEU A 343 -20.33 -5.03 -4.46
N GLN A 344 -20.18 -3.73 -4.75
CA GLN A 344 -21.29 -2.83 -5.00
C GLN A 344 -22.11 -3.25 -6.24
N GLU A 345 -21.44 -3.55 -7.36
CA GLU A 345 -22.10 -3.99 -8.59
C GLU A 345 -22.86 -5.30 -8.40
N ALA A 346 -22.38 -6.19 -7.52
CA ALA A 346 -23.07 -7.45 -7.20
C ALA A 346 -24.45 -7.25 -6.54
N GLU A 347 -24.76 -6.06 -6.03
CA GLU A 347 -26.08 -5.74 -5.48
C GLU A 347 -27.14 -5.67 -6.58
N THR A 348 -26.76 -5.19 -7.75
CA THR A 348 -27.68 -4.95 -8.89
C THR A 348 -27.53 -5.97 -10.01
N ASP A 349 -26.36 -6.56 -10.22
CA ASP A 349 -26.10 -7.54 -11.27
C ASP A 349 -26.05 -8.99 -10.76
N PRO A 350 -27.01 -9.85 -11.15
CA PRO A 350 -27.05 -11.25 -10.73
C PRO A 350 -25.81 -12.05 -11.15
N ARG A 351 -25.23 -11.74 -12.33
CA ARG A 351 -24.01 -12.44 -12.80
C ARG A 351 -22.78 -12.03 -12.01
N THR A 352 -22.59 -10.74 -11.73
CA THR A 352 -21.51 -10.27 -10.85
C THR A 352 -21.68 -10.83 -9.45
N ARG A 353 -22.92 -10.89 -8.95
CA ARG A 353 -23.26 -11.53 -7.66
C ARG A 353 -22.82 -12.99 -7.60
N SER A 354 -23.08 -13.76 -8.66
CA SER A 354 -22.64 -15.17 -8.72
C SER A 354 -21.13 -15.29 -8.64
N TRP A 355 -20.37 -14.48 -9.39
CA TRP A 355 -18.90 -14.45 -9.34
C TRP A 355 -18.38 -14.07 -7.95
N VAL A 356 -18.99 -13.06 -7.32
CA VAL A 356 -18.62 -12.62 -5.97
C VAL A 356 -18.93 -13.71 -4.94
N ARG A 357 -20.05 -14.42 -5.06
CA ARG A 357 -20.39 -15.53 -4.15
C ARG A 357 -19.41 -16.68 -4.26
N VAL A 358 -19.13 -17.14 -5.47
CA VAL A 358 -18.17 -18.22 -5.71
C VAL A 358 -16.78 -17.82 -5.25
N GLY A 359 -16.30 -16.64 -5.65
CA GLY A 359 -15.01 -16.12 -5.25
C GLY A 359 -14.90 -15.89 -3.74
N GLY A 360 -15.96 -15.38 -3.11
CA GLY A 360 -16.01 -15.22 -1.66
C GLY A 360 -15.97 -16.54 -0.91
N ALA A 361 -16.66 -17.58 -1.42
CA ALA A 361 -16.60 -18.93 -0.84
C ALA A 361 -15.19 -19.53 -0.96
N ILE A 362 -14.53 -19.38 -2.11
CA ILE A 362 -13.13 -19.80 -2.30
C ILE A 362 -12.22 -19.02 -1.33
N GLY A 363 -12.38 -17.71 -1.23
CA GLY A 363 -11.60 -16.87 -0.31
C GLY A 363 -11.79 -17.28 1.15
N ALA A 364 -13.02 -17.59 1.57
CA ALA A 364 -13.33 -18.07 2.91
C ALA A 364 -12.68 -19.44 3.18
N LEU A 365 -12.74 -20.36 2.21
CA LEU A 365 -12.08 -21.66 2.31
C LEU A 365 -10.56 -21.52 2.46
N LEU A 366 -9.93 -20.68 1.62
CA LEU A 366 -8.50 -20.40 1.72
C LEU A 366 -8.12 -19.75 3.06
N LEU A 367 -8.96 -18.87 3.58
CA LEU A 367 -8.76 -18.27 4.90
C LEU A 367 -8.86 -19.33 6.01
N ALA A 368 -9.81 -20.26 5.93
CA ALA A 368 -9.95 -21.36 6.87
C ALA A 368 -8.73 -22.30 6.81
N ILE A 369 -8.24 -22.61 5.61
CA ILE A 369 -7.01 -23.42 5.43
C ILE A 369 -5.80 -22.69 6.04
N LEU A 370 -5.64 -21.41 5.80
CA LEU A 370 -4.57 -20.60 6.38
C LEU A 370 -4.67 -20.58 7.91
N ALA A 371 -5.87 -20.38 8.46
CA ALA A 371 -6.10 -20.40 9.90
C ALA A 371 -5.75 -21.77 10.52
N ALA A 372 -6.16 -22.85 9.88
CA ALA A 372 -5.82 -24.21 10.32
C ALA A 372 -4.30 -24.48 10.26
N ALA A 373 -3.62 -24.05 9.18
CA ALA A 373 -2.18 -24.17 9.05
C ALA A 373 -1.44 -23.42 10.16
N LEU A 374 -1.86 -22.16 10.44
CA LEU A 374 -1.29 -21.37 11.52
C LEU A 374 -1.55 -21.98 12.90
N LEU A 375 -2.73 -22.55 13.12
CA LEU A 375 -3.04 -23.27 14.35
C LEU A 375 -2.14 -24.51 14.52
N LEU A 376 -1.91 -25.27 13.46
CA LEU A 376 -1.00 -26.45 13.49
C LEU A 376 0.46 -26.05 13.78
N VAL A 377 0.93 -24.92 13.23
CA VAL A 377 2.23 -24.34 13.58
C VAL A 377 2.24 -23.92 15.05
N ALA A 378 1.17 -23.27 15.51
CA ALA A 378 1.01 -22.83 16.89
C ALA A 378 1.00 -24.00 17.89
N LEU A 379 0.43 -25.14 17.51
CA LEU A 379 0.42 -26.37 18.31
C LEU A 379 1.71 -27.19 18.18
N GLY A 380 2.74 -26.70 17.48
CA GLY A 380 4.01 -27.42 17.27
C GLY A 380 3.90 -28.67 16.39
N LYS A 381 2.78 -28.83 15.66
CA LYS A 381 2.58 -29.97 14.75
C LYS A 381 3.30 -29.80 13.41
N ILE A 382 3.61 -28.54 13.02
CA ILE A 382 4.40 -28.21 11.83
C ILE A 382 5.62 -27.42 12.29
N HIS A 383 6.82 -27.93 12.00
CA HIS A 383 8.08 -27.28 12.33
C HIS A 383 8.50 -26.38 11.16
N THR A 384 8.54 -25.07 11.39
CA THR A 384 8.89 -24.09 10.34
C THR A 384 10.32 -23.58 10.43
N GLY A 385 11.12 -24.09 11.40
CA GLY A 385 12.47 -23.58 11.67
C GLY A 385 12.53 -22.17 12.26
N VAL A 386 11.38 -21.52 12.42
CA VAL A 386 11.24 -20.20 13.05
C VAL A 386 10.63 -20.41 14.43
N SER A 387 11.10 -19.71 15.46
CA SER A 387 10.53 -19.73 16.83
C SER A 387 9.02 -19.48 16.80
N PRO A 388 8.19 -20.47 17.18
CA PRO A 388 6.93 -20.60 16.45
C PRO A 388 5.77 -19.75 16.94
N LEU A 389 5.55 -19.55 18.21
CA LEU A 389 4.21 -19.20 18.65
C LEU A 389 3.86 -17.71 18.77
N PRO A 390 4.68 -16.83 19.40
CA PRO A 390 4.24 -15.46 19.61
C PRO A 390 4.14 -14.68 18.28
N ASN A 391 5.08 -14.96 17.36
CA ASN A 391 5.25 -14.18 16.13
C ASN A 391 4.15 -14.47 15.10
N VAL A 392 3.83 -15.75 14.87
CA VAL A 392 2.79 -16.16 13.93
C VAL A 392 1.41 -15.70 14.40
N LEU A 393 1.11 -15.85 15.70
CA LEU A 393 -0.18 -15.45 16.26
C LEU A 393 -0.37 -13.93 16.21
N VAL A 394 0.67 -13.15 16.50
CA VAL A 394 0.59 -11.68 16.50
C VAL A 394 0.42 -11.11 15.08
N PHE A 395 1.05 -11.69 14.07
CA PHE A 395 0.90 -11.25 12.69
C PHE A 395 -0.38 -11.77 12.04
N ALA A 396 -0.70 -13.04 12.26
CA ALA A 396 -1.77 -13.71 11.55
C ALA A 396 -3.14 -13.54 12.18
N MET A 397 -3.22 -13.53 13.52
CA MET A 397 -4.52 -13.46 14.20
C MET A 397 -5.30 -12.17 13.92
N PRO A 398 -4.71 -10.95 13.94
CA PRO A 398 -5.46 -9.75 13.59
C PRO A 398 -5.95 -9.76 12.14
N ALA A 399 -5.12 -10.23 11.21
CA ALA A 399 -5.49 -10.32 9.80
C ALA A 399 -6.59 -11.38 9.58
N LEU A 400 -6.50 -12.53 10.25
CA LEU A 400 -7.52 -13.57 10.21
C LEU A 400 -8.81 -13.11 10.87
N ALA A 401 -8.76 -12.45 12.02
CA ALA A 401 -9.94 -11.92 12.70
C ALA A 401 -10.63 -10.85 11.84
N ALA A 402 -9.88 -9.94 11.23
CA ALA A 402 -10.41 -8.94 10.31
C ALA A 402 -11.00 -9.59 9.04
N GLY A 403 -10.33 -10.61 8.50
CA GLY A 403 -10.83 -11.39 7.36
C GLY A 403 -12.11 -12.14 7.69
N LEU A 404 -12.17 -12.85 8.81
CA LEU A 404 -13.38 -13.57 9.28
C LEU A 404 -14.53 -12.62 9.55
N LEU A 405 -14.26 -11.48 10.21
CA LEU A 405 -15.27 -10.44 10.43
C LEU A 405 -15.81 -9.90 9.11
N SER A 406 -14.95 -9.67 8.14
CA SER A 406 -15.32 -9.18 6.82
C SER A 406 -16.17 -10.19 6.06
N VAL A 407 -15.83 -11.48 6.09
CA VAL A 407 -16.62 -12.58 5.51
C VAL A 407 -17.96 -12.71 6.22
N TRP A 408 -17.99 -12.60 7.55
CA TRP A 408 -19.23 -12.66 8.33
C TRP A 408 -20.15 -11.47 8.03
N LEU A 409 -19.62 -10.25 7.99
CA LEU A 409 -20.36 -9.05 7.60
C LEU A 409 -20.95 -9.18 6.21
N TRP A 410 -20.19 -9.74 5.28
CA TRP A 410 -20.65 -9.96 3.91
C TRP A 410 -21.69 -11.09 3.81
N GLY A 411 -21.45 -12.24 4.45
CA GLY A 411 -22.36 -13.40 4.43
C GLY A 411 -23.69 -13.13 5.13
N SER A 412 -23.69 -12.32 6.20
CA SER A 412 -24.89 -11.92 6.93
C SER A 412 -25.71 -10.83 6.26
N GLY A 413 -25.28 -10.30 5.11
CA GLY A 413 -25.92 -9.16 4.44
C GLY A 413 -25.78 -7.83 5.21
N ARG A 414 -25.08 -7.84 6.35
CA ARG A 414 -24.91 -6.68 7.23
C ARG A 414 -23.97 -5.62 6.68
N LEU A 415 -23.18 -5.92 5.61
CA LEU A 415 -22.50 -4.88 4.84
C LEU A 415 -23.51 -3.89 4.23
N ARG A 416 -24.70 -4.35 3.84
CA ARG A 416 -25.78 -3.47 3.42
C ARG A 416 -26.30 -2.61 4.57
N SER A 417 -26.43 -3.20 5.77
CA SER A 417 -26.91 -2.49 6.96
C SER A 417 -25.84 -1.56 7.56
N LEU A 418 -24.55 -1.90 7.48
CA LEU A 418 -23.44 -1.00 7.86
C LEU A 418 -23.31 0.22 6.94
N ALA A 419 -23.67 0.07 5.66
CA ALA A 419 -23.71 1.16 4.70
C ALA A 419 -25.03 1.94 4.73
N ALA A 420 -26.07 1.39 5.37
CA ALA A 420 -27.38 2.03 5.57
C ALA A 420 -27.53 2.62 7.00
N LEU A 421 -26.62 2.31 7.92
CA LEU A 421 -26.45 2.92 9.25
C LEU A 421 -25.45 4.07 9.20
#